data_db6210d6d945720ab4a31ae496e4d308
#
_entry.id   db6210d6d945720ab4a31ae496e4d308
#
_cell.length_a   1.000
_cell.length_b   1.000
_cell.length_c   1.000
_cell.angle_alpha   90.00
_cell.angle_beta   90.00
_cell.angle_gamma   90.00
#
_symmetry.space_group_name_H-M   'P 1'
#
loop_
_entity.id
_entity.type
_entity.pdbx_description
1 polymer ?
#
loop_
_entity_poly.entity_id
_entity_poly.type
_entity_poly.pdbx_seq_one_letter_code
_entity_poly.pdbx_strand_id
1 'polypeptide(L)'
;LYEAFSEFAKDPSDAVNQNLVMQKASLFVSRVSSLNQGLQSYQSTINRKISDDVDRINELGTKIQELNLQIQRVEAGKVETAMDLRDQRDLYLDELSSLAKVSYSENVDGIVKVQIDNVEFVTENNVYQMAMHEDKLTGFQTPYWPQLSDTENEDYYYVFDTDNANATNGTDVGEVKALLLARGSGHANYLDMAGLSAYDYSTGLSNSIMMNTEAELDTLFHSIVTAINDTLCPNTTYGAVNSNLGGGSITGVDATGKTWTITADTKILDEANASVGSDGELPPHELFSRIGCDRYTKVSLADGSTVYVYNEEDPSDESTCYTIEDTVINPDIIDEKSLIPYKKQTGEIDYTLGANLERIWDQENYLLNPTDTTPCTFTDFYIKWIGEVGTVGSVYSTTSDSLQGTADTIDNNRQMVVGVSSDEELTNMIRYQSAYNASSRYINVVSTMIDYLLNSL
;
A
#
# COMPACT_ATOMS: atom_id res chain seq x y z
N LEU A 1 -21.88 15.20 8.27
CA LEU A 1 -22.85 15.19 7.17
C LEU A 1 -24.25 14.80 7.68
N TYR A 2 -24.43 13.69 8.36
CA TYR A 2 -25.72 13.22 8.88
C TYR A 2 -26.52 14.33 9.60
N GLU A 3 -25.92 15.00 10.61
CA GLU A 3 -26.57 16.11 11.33
C GLU A 3 -27.00 17.25 10.40
N ALA A 4 -26.21 17.55 9.37
CA ALA A 4 -26.57 18.61 8.42
C ALA A 4 -27.78 18.20 7.56
N PHE A 5 -27.85 16.95 7.13
CA PHE A 5 -29.01 16.44 6.41
C PHE A 5 -30.26 16.32 7.30
N SER A 6 -30.09 15.99 8.58
CA SER A 6 -31.19 15.99 9.55
C SER A 6 -31.76 17.41 9.79
N GLU A 7 -30.92 18.45 9.83
CA GLU A 7 -31.43 19.85 9.86
C GLU A 7 -32.04 20.28 8.53
N PHE A 8 -31.42 19.89 7.40
CA PHE A 8 -31.96 20.15 6.07
C PHE A 8 -33.36 19.50 5.87
N ALA A 9 -33.56 18.28 6.39
CA ALA A 9 -34.85 17.59 6.32
C ALA A 9 -35.99 18.33 7.03
N LYS A 10 -35.69 19.14 8.08
CA LYS A 10 -36.70 19.92 8.80
C LYS A 10 -37.22 21.11 7.98
N ASP A 11 -36.32 21.79 7.29
CA ASP A 11 -36.65 22.88 6.36
C ASP A 11 -35.60 22.96 5.25
N PRO A 12 -35.85 22.27 4.10
CA PRO A 12 -34.94 22.29 2.96
C PRO A 12 -34.82 23.67 2.27
N SER A 13 -35.78 24.56 2.49
CA SER A 13 -35.78 25.91 1.91
C SER A 13 -34.98 26.95 2.72
N ASP A 14 -34.61 26.62 3.95
CA ASP A 14 -33.83 27.53 4.78
C ASP A 14 -32.37 27.64 4.30
N ALA A 15 -31.95 28.84 3.97
CA ALA A 15 -30.59 29.13 3.53
C ALA A 15 -29.52 28.76 4.56
N VAL A 16 -29.86 28.76 5.87
CA VAL A 16 -28.93 28.33 6.92
C VAL A 16 -28.68 26.83 6.83
N ASN A 17 -29.74 26.03 6.62
CA ASN A 17 -29.63 24.59 6.48
C ASN A 17 -28.88 24.19 5.19
N GLN A 18 -29.17 24.86 4.06
CA GLN A 18 -28.43 24.65 2.81
C GLN A 18 -26.94 24.98 2.96
N ASN A 19 -26.62 26.10 3.61
CA ASN A 19 -25.24 26.48 3.89
C ASN A 19 -24.55 25.46 4.84
N LEU A 20 -25.26 24.94 5.82
CA LEU A 20 -24.75 23.91 6.73
C LEU A 20 -24.38 22.62 5.97
N VAL A 21 -25.26 22.14 5.06
CA VAL A 21 -24.99 20.98 4.19
C VAL A 21 -23.71 21.22 3.39
N MET A 22 -23.60 22.35 2.68
CA MET A 22 -22.43 22.67 1.88
C MET A 22 -21.15 22.72 2.72
N GLN A 23 -21.17 23.38 3.89
CA GLN A 23 -20.01 23.45 4.78
C GLN A 23 -19.58 22.07 5.28
N LYS A 24 -20.53 21.21 5.67
CA LYS A 24 -20.23 19.87 6.16
C LYS A 24 -19.77 18.94 5.04
N ALA A 25 -20.29 19.10 3.82
CA ALA A 25 -19.81 18.38 2.64
C ALA A 25 -18.36 18.80 2.31
N SER A 26 -18.07 20.09 2.30
CA SER A 26 -16.69 20.58 2.08
C SER A 26 -15.71 20.07 3.14
N LEU A 27 -16.14 20.06 4.41
CA LEU A 27 -15.31 19.54 5.50
C LEU A 27 -15.11 18.01 5.37
N PHE A 28 -16.11 17.28 4.90
CA PHE A 28 -16.02 15.84 4.66
C PHE A 28 -14.99 15.55 3.57
N VAL A 29 -15.11 16.15 2.38
CA VAL A 29 -14.16 16.00 1.28
C VAL A 29 -12.73 16.33 1.75
N SER A 30 -12.55 17.50 2.39
CA SER A 30 -11.23 17.94 2.88
C SER A 30 -10.61 16.96 3.86
N ARG A 31 -11.38 16.39 4.79
CA ARG A 31 -10.88 15.41 5.77
C ARG A 31 -10.49 14.09 5.14
N VAL A 32 -11.35 13.58 4.24
CA VAL A 32 -11.06 12.32 3.55
C VAL A 32 -9.85 12.48 2.62
N SER A 33 -9.76 13.58 1.87
CA SER A 33 -8.57 13.89 1.06
C SER A 33 -7.29 13.98 1.90
N SER A 34 -7.36 14.63 3.08
CA SER A 34 -6.21 14.70 3.99
C SER A 34 -5.80 13.33 4.53
N LEU A 35 -6.76 12.45 4.77
CA LEU A 35 -6.50 11.08 5.22
C LEU A 35 -5.84 10.29 4.09
N ASN A 36 -6.38 10.35 2.88
CA ASN A 36 -5.80 9.70 1.69
C ASN A 36 -4.37 10.18 1.43
N GLN A 37 -4.12 11.49 1.45
CA GLN A 37 -2.78 12.05 1.32
C GLN A 37 -1.82 11.56 2.43
N GLY A 38 -2.34 11.34 3.64
CA GLY A 38 -1.57 10.75 4.74
C GLY A 38 -1.13 9.32 4.44
N LEU A 39 -2.02 8.49 3.89
CA LEU A 39 -1.73 7.11 3.46
C LEU A 39 -0.69 7.09 2.33
N GLN A 40 -0.87 7.88 1.30
CA GLN A 40 0.07 7.99 0.17
C GLN A 40 1.46 8.51 0.60
N SER A 41 1.49 9.47 1.54
CA SER A 41 2.76 9.94 2.12
C SER A 41 3.48 8.84 2.89
N TYR A 42 2.73 7.97 3.57
CA TYR A 42 3.29 6.81 4.26
C TYR A 42 3.82 5.77 3.27
N GLN A 43 3.08 5.46 2.19
CA GLN A 43 3.58 4.61 1.10
C GLN A 43 4.88 5.16 0.48
N SER A 44 4.95 6.47 0.26
CA SER A 44 6.17 7.13 -0.23
C SER A 44 7.35 6.98 0.74
N THR A 45 7.07 6.95 2.06
CA THR A 45 8.09 6.71 3.08
C THR A 45 8.58 5.26 3.04
N ILE A 46 7.66 4.29 2.87
CA ILE A 46 8.01 2.87 2.68
C ILE A 46 8.85 2.71 1.40
N ASN A 47 8.46 3.35 0.31
CA ASN A 47 9.19 3.31 -0.97
C ASN A 47 10.65 3.77 -0.82
N ARG A 48 10.88 4.87 -0.10
CA ARG A 48 12.24 5.34 0.20
C ARG A 48 13.01 4.37 1.09
N LYS A 49 12.37 3.80 2.12
CA LYS A 49 13.00 2.80 2.97
C LYS A 49 13.45 1.57 2.18
N ILE A 50 12.66 1.10 1.22
CA ILE A 50 13.03 0.01 0.31
C ILE A 50 14.32 0.36 -0.45
N SER A 51 14.44 1.59 -0.98
CA SER A 51 15.64 2.04 -1.68
C SER A 51 16.87 2.07 -0.75
N ASP A 52 16.72 2.63 0.45
CA ASP A 52 17.79 2.71 1.45
C ASP A 52 18.27 1.30 1.86
N ASP A 53 17.35 0.36 2.04
CA ASP A 53 17.67 -1.02 2.42
C ASP A 53 18.35 -1.79 1.28
N VAL A 54 17.98 -1.55 0.02
CA VAL A 54 18.66 -2.15 -1.15
C VAL A 54 20.08 -1.59 -1.29
N ASP A 55 20.28 -0.30 -1.08
CA ASP A 55 21.62 0.30 -1.05
C ASP A 55 22.48 -0.33 0.07
N ARG A 56 21.87 -0.58 1.24
CA ARG A 56 22.55 -1.25 2.35
C ARG A 56 22.90 -2.70 2.03
N ILE A 57 22.02 -3.45 1.37
CA ILE A 57 22.30 -4.82 0.88
C ILE A 57 23.51 -4.80 -0.05
N ASN A 58 23.55 -3.89 -1.02
CA ASN A 58 24.66 -3.77 -1.97
C ASN A 58 26.00 -3.43 -1.27
N GLU A 59 25.96 -2.55 -0.26
CA GLU A 59 27.12 -2.22 0.57
C GLU A 59 27.60 -3.45 1.36
N LEU A 60 26.68 -4.20 1.99
CA LEU A 60 27.02 -5.41 2.74
C LEU A 60 27.65 -6.48 1.85
N GLY A 61 27.12 -6.69 0.64
CA GLY A 61 27.70 -7.60 -0.34
C GLY A 61 29.15 -7.26 -0.67
N THR A 62 29.43 -5.98 -0.88
CA THR A 62 30.79 -5.50 -1.15
C THR A 62 31.70 -5.74 0.03
N LYS A 63 31.27 -5.43 1.27
CA LYS A 63 32.05 -5.65 2.49
C LYS A 63 32.33 -7.14 2.74
N ILE A 64 31.34 -8.02 2.52
CA ILE A 64 31.51 -9.47 2.64
C ILE A 64 32.58 -9.97 1.66
N GLN A 65 32.55 -9.50 0.40
CA GLN A 65 33.57 -9.87 -0.59
C GLN A 65 34.97 -9.38 -0.20
N GLU A 66 35.10 -8.14 0.28
CA GLU A 66 36.37 -7.60 0.76
C GLU A 66 36.95 -8.43 1.91
N LEU A 67 36.10 -8.85 2.89
CA LEU A 67 36.51 -9.70 3.99
C LEU A 67 36.87 -11.10 3.52
N ASN A 68 36.14 -11.67 2.56
CA ASN A 68 36.50 -12.96 1.94
C ASN A 68 37.94 -12.93 1.39
N LEU A 69 38.30 -11.87 0.65
CA LEU A 69 39.64 -11.72 0.10
C LEU A 69 40.72 -11.51 1.18
N GLN A 70 40.40 -10.83 2.29
CA GLN A 70 41.31 -10.63 3.40
C GLN A 70 41.53 -11.95 4.16
N ILE A 71 40.44 -12.69 4.46
CA ILE A 71 40.49 -14.00 5.12
C ILE A 71 41.32 -14.99 4.30
N GLN A 72 41.06 -15.07 2.99
CA GLN A 72 41.81 -15.93 2.09
C GLN A 72 43.31 -15.63 2.11
N ARG A 73 43.73 -14.36 2.16
CA ARG A 73 45.13 -13.97 2.22
C ARG A 73 45.79 -14.37 3.53
N VAL A 74 45.11 -14.18 4.67
CA VAL A 74 45.62 -14.51 6.00
C VAL A 74 45.73 -16.03 6.15
N GLU A 75 44.74 -16.77 5.71
CA GLU A 75 44.64 -18.22 5.88
C GLU A 75 45.35 -19.03 4.77
N ALA A 76 45.87 -18.39 3.70
CA ALA A 76 46.56 -19.07 2.60
C ALA A 76 47.70 -19.96 3.05
N GLY A 77 48.39 -19.59 4.13
CA GLY A 77 49.48 -20.36 4.71
C GLY A 77 49.02 -21.52 5.61
N LYS A 78 47.77 -21.65 5.94
CA LYS A 78 47.16 -22.65 6.86
C LYS A 78 47.84 -22.67 8.27
N VAL A 79 48.42 -21.56 8.69
CA VAL A 79 49.12 -21.39 9.95
C VAL A 79 48.29 -20.54 10.93
N GLU A 80 47.60 -19.54 10.40
CA GLU A 80 46.77 -18.61 11.15
C GLU A 80 45.29 -18.71 10.71
N THR A 81 44.39 -18.45 11.63
CA THR A 81 42.95 -18.30 11.34
C THR A 81 42.57 -16.85 11.59
N ALA A 82 41.89 -16.23 10.63
CA ALA A 82 41.49 -14.83 10.65
C ALA A 82 40.23 -14.61 11.48
N MET A 83 40.23 -14.96 12.77
CA MET A 83 39.03 -14.99 13.62
C MET A 83 38.28 -13.65 13.62
N ASP A 84 38.96 -12.53 13.84
CA ASP A 84 38.34 -11.20 13.90
C ASP A 84 37.68 -10.81 12.58
N LEU A 85 38.28 -11.19 11.43
CA LEU A 85 37.70 -10.92 10.11
C LEU A 85 36.48 -11.82 9.82
N ARG A 86 36.53 -13.06 10.31
CA ARG A 86 35.39 -14.00 10.23
C ARG A 86 34.22 -13.51 11.06
N ASP A 87 34.46 -13.08 12.31
CA ASP A 87 33.45 -12.53 13.20
C ASP A 87 32.79 -11.27 12.57
N GLN A 88 33.62 -10.41 11.99
CA GLN A 88 33.09 -9.23 11.29
C GLN A 88 32.25 -9.60 10.04
N ARG A 89 32.65 -10.61 9.27
CA ARG A 89 31.88 -11.12 8.14
C ARG A 89 30.56 -11.72 8.59
N ASP A 90 30.58 -12.49 9.67
CA ASP A 90 29.36 -13.10 10.22
C ASP A 90 28.36 -12.04 10.69
N LEU A 91 28.86 -10.93 11.30
CA LEU A 91 28.00 -9.78 11.64
C LEU A 91 27.33 -9.16 10.40
N TYR A 92 28.04 -9.04 9.28
CA TYR A 92 27.44 -8.53 8.03
C TYR A 92 26.47 -9.54 7.40
N LEU A 93 26.70 -10.83 7.55
CA LEU A 93 25.75 -11.87 7.13
C LEU A 93 24.48 -11.87 7.99
N ASP A 94 24.61 -11.67 9.30
CA ASP A 94 23.47 -11.52 10.22
C ASP A 94 22.62 -10.28 9.84
N GLU A 95 23.26 -9.13 9.58
CA GLU A 95 22.56 -7.93 9.12
C GLU A 95 21.88 -8.14 7.75
N LEU A 96 22.58 -8.75 6.80
CA LEU A 96 22.02 -9.03 5.48
C LEU A 96 20.81 -9.97 5.56
N SER A 97 20.83 -10.94 6.46
CA SER A 97 19.73 -11.90 6.64
C SER A 97 18.49 -11.28 7.29
N SER A 98 18.61 -10.14 7.96
CA SER A 98 17.45 -9.36 8.41
C SER A 98 16.76 -8.61 7.26
N LEU A 99 17.54 -8.15 6.28
CA LEU A 99 17.02 -7.37 5.14
C LEU A 99 16.39 -8.25 4.06
N ALA A 100 16.95 -9.44 3.82
CA ALA A 100 16.51 -10.33 2.76
C ALA A 100 16.64 -11.82 3.13
N LYS A 101 15.98 -12.69 2.40
CA LYS A 101 16.15 -14.14 2.53
C LYS A 101 17.49 -14.55 1.95
N VAL A 102 18.43 -14.90 2.83
CA VAL A 102 19.81 -15.22 2.51
C VAL A 102 20.08 -16.73 2.67
N SER A 103 20.83 -17.29 1.74
CA SER A 103 21.53 -18.56 1.91
C SER A 103 22.99 -18.37 1.58
N TYR A 104 23.87 -19.01 2.37
CA TYR A 104 25.30 -18.91 2.12
C TYR A 104 26.02 -20.25 2.34
N SER A 105 27.18 -20.39 1.70
CA SER A 105 28.06 -21.53 1.87
C SER A 105 29.51 -21.09 1.84
N GLU A 106 30.35 -21.66 2.70
CA GLU A 106 31.77 -21.42 2.74
C GLU A 106 32.54 -22.54 2.02
N ASN A 107 33.49 -22.17 1.16
CA ASN A 107 34.34 -23.14 0.48
C ASN A 107 35.57 -23.48 1.33
N VAL A 108 36.43 -24.40 0.82
CA VAL A 108 37.65 -24.87 1.51
C VAL A 108 38.72 -23.79 1.69
N ASP A 109 38.63 -22.69 0.97
CA ASP A 109 39.56 -21.57 1.04
C ASP A 109 39.04 -20.42 1.95
N GLY A 110 37.94 -20.65 2.67
CA GLY A 110 37.35 -19.69 3.60
C GLY A 110 36.50 -18.61 2.93
N ILE A 111 36.19 -18.76 1.65
CA ILE A 111 35.34 -17.80 0.90
C ILE A 111 33.89 -18.17 1.09
N VAL A 112 33.09 -17.23 1.54
CA VAL A 112 31.62 -17.34 1.63
C VAL A 112 30.98 -16.84 0.34
N LYS A 113 30.17 -17.72 -0.28
CA LYS A 113 29.24 -17.37 -1.36
C LYS A 113 27.87 -17.09 -0.77
N VAL A 114 27.22 -16.05 -1.23
CA VAL A 114 25.90 -15.62 -0.74
C VAL A 114 24.90 -15.59 -1.89
N GLN A 115 23.71 -16.10 -1.62
CA GLN A 115 22.55 -15.99 -2.52
C GLN A 115 21.41 -15.26 -1.79
N ILE A 116 20.68 -14.45 -2.54
CA ILE A 116 19.44 -13.80 -2.08
C ILE A 116 18.28 -14.37 -2.93
N ASP A 117 17.27 -14.90 -2.28
CA ASP A 117 16.12 -15.58 -2.92
C ASP A 117 16.56 -16.58 -4.02
N ASN A 118 17.61 -17.37 -3.74
CA ASN A 118 18.24 -18.37 -4.60
C ASN A 118 19.00 -17.81 -5.83
N VAL A 119 19.20 -16.50 -5.92
CA VAL A 119 20.03 -15.86 -6.96
C VAL A 119 21.41 -15.52 -6.37
N GLU A 120 22.47 -15.75 -7.13
CA GLU A 120 23.84 -15.43 -6.70
C GLU A 120 24.02 -13.93 -6.50
N PHE A 121 24.45 -13.53 -5.30
CA PHE A 121 24.74 -12.17 -4.92
C PHE A 121 26.22 -11.93 -4.73
N VAL A 122 26.88 -12.68 -3.82
CA VAL A 122 28.33 -12.64 -3.62
C VAL A 122 28.93 -13.96 -4.07
N THR A 123 29.87 -13.89 -4.99
CA THR A 123 30.63 -15.03 -5.51
C THR A 123 32.09 -14.91 -5.13
N GLU A 124 32.94 -15.86 -5.54
CA GLU A 124 34.38 -15.81 -5.29
C GLU A 124 35.03 -14.54 -5.88
N ASN A 125 34.54 -14.09 -7.05
CA ASN A 125 35.21 -13.05 -7.83
C ASN A 125 34.38 -11.79 -8.02
N ASN A 126 33.09 -11.83 -7.74
CA ASN A 126 32.19 -10.76 -8.10
C ASN A 126 31.05 -10.57 -7.09
N VAL A 127 30.54 -9.35 -7.00
CA VAL A 127 29.27 -9.00 -6.34
C VAL A 127 28.30 -8.53 -7.40
N TYR A 128 27.14 -9.17 -7.47
CA TYR A 128 26.04 -8.79 -8.36
C TYR A 128 25.12 -7.82 -7.63
N GLN A 129 25.32 -6.53 -7.84
CA GLN A 129 24.50 -5.51 -7.18
C GLN A 129 23.09 -5.47 -7.77
N MET A 130 22.12 -5.24 -6.90
CA MET A 130 20.74 -4.93 -7.28
C MET A 130 20.67 -3.50 -7.82
N ALA A 131 19.75 -3.27 -8.77
CA ALA A 131 19.36 -1.95 -9.23
C ALA A 131 17.85 -1.73 -8.97
N MET A 132 17.43 -0.47 -9.00
CA MET A 132 16.04 -0.11 -8.80
C MET A 132 15.37 0.21 -10.14
N HIS A 133 14.24 -0.40 -10.40
CA HIS A 133 13.32 -0.01 -11.46
C HIS A 133 12.26 0.89 -10.86
N GLU A 134 12.09 2.08 -11.43
CA GLU A 134 11.05 3.03 -11.04
C GLU A 134 9.88 2.95 -12.02
N ASP A 135 8.71 2.65 -11.51
CA ASP A 135 7.48 2.70 -12.28
C ASP A 135 7.14 4.15 -12.64
N LYS A 136 6.91 4.42 -13.92
CA LYS A 136 6.72 5.79 -14.46
C LYS A 136 5.41 6.44 -14.01
N LEU A 137 4.40 5.65 -13.63
CA LEU A 137 3.07 6.15 -13.23
C LEU A 137 3.03 6.44 -11.72
N THR A 138 3.56 5.51 -10.92
CA THR A 138 3.48 5.58 -9.45
C THR A 138 4.72 6.20 -8.81
N GLY A 139 5.87 6.19 -9.51
CA GLY A 139 7.17 6.54 -8.94
C GLY A 139 7.68 5.49 -7.93
N PHE A 140 7.04 4.34 -7.85
CA PHE A 140 7.44 3.29 -6.93
C PHE A 140 8.64 2.50 -7.46
N GLN A 141 9.59 2.24 -6.57
CA GLN A 141 10.84 1.58 -6.89
C GLN A 141 10.80 0.11 -6.49
N THR A 142 11.20 -0.76 -7.41
CA THR A 142 11.25 -2.22 -7.21
C THR A 142 12.63 -2.74 -7.57
N PRO A 143 13.33 -3.48 -6.67
CA PRO A 143 14.67 -3.98 -6.94
C PRO A 143 14.65 -5.12 -7.96
N TYR A 144 15.62 -5.09 -8.88
CA TYR A 144 15.80 -6.12 -9.90
C TYR A 144 17.27 -6.50 -10.05
N TRP A 145 17.52 -7.65 -10.68
CA TRP A 145 18.85 -8.12 -11.01
C TRP A 145 19.28 -7.68 -12.41
N PRO A 146 20.22 -6.70 -12.57
CA PRO A 146 20.65 -6.24 -13.89
C PRO A 146 21.23 -7.34 -14.78
N GLN A 147 21.93 -8.32 -14.17
CA GLN A 147 22.56 -9.42 -14.92
C GLN A 147 21.57 -10.45 -15.48
N LEU A 148 20.31 -10.44 -15.02
CA LEU A 148 19.24 -11.33 -15.47
C LEU A 148 18.14 -10.61 -16.26
N SER A 149 18.24 -9.29 -16.39
CA SER A 149 17.22 -8.43 -16.98
C SER A 149 17.64 -7.93 -18.35
N ASP A 150 16.67 -7.72 -19.22
CA ASP A 150 16.83 -7.02 -20.51
C ASP A 150 16.15 -5.64 -20.42
N THR A 151 16.92 -4.66 -19.93
CA THR A 151 16.42 -3.30 -19.72
C THR A 151 16.11 -2.54 -21.01
N GLU A 152 16.64 -2.99 -22.17
CA GLU A 152 16.33 -2.40 -23.47
C GLU A 152 14.90 -2.75 -23.92
N ASN A 153 14.43 -3.94 -23.55
CA ASN A 153 13.08 -4.42 -23.84
C ASN A 153 12.10 -4.28 -22.64
N GLU A 154 12.51 -3.56 -21.59
CA GLU A 154 11.73 -3.39 -20.33
C GLU A 154 11.37 -4.74 -19.67
N ASP A 155 12.20 -5.78 -19.82
CA ASP A 155 12.04 -7.09 -19.19
C ASP A 155 12.92 -7.18 -17.94
N TYR A 156 12.31 -7.00 -16.76
CA TYR A 156 12.99 -6.93 -15.48
C TYR A 156 12.85 -8.23 -14.70
N TYR A 157 13.95 -8.82 -14.30
CA TYR A 157 13.96 -9.92 -13.35
C TYR A 157 14.00 -9.36 -11.92
N TYR A 158 12.83 -9.19 -11.32
CA TYR A 158 12.71 -8.67 -9.95
C TYR A 158 13.32 -9.61 -8.93
N VAL A 159 13.95 -9.02 -7.89
CA VAL A 159 14.65 -9.78 -6.84
C VAL A 159 13.68 -10.59 -5.99
N PHE A 160 12.54 -9.99 -5.64
CA PHE A 160 11.56 -10.55 -4.72
C PHE A 160 10.25 -10.87 -5.45
N ASP A 161 9.85 -12.14 -5.40
CA ASP A 161 8.53 -12.57 -5.86
C ASP A 161 7.49 -12.21 -4.77
N THR A 162 6.70 -11.17 -5.04
CA THR A 162 5.63 -10.70 -4.15
C THR A 162 4.31 -11.44 -4.38
N ASP A 163 4.11 -12.04 -5.55
CA ASP A 163 2.85 -12.69 -5.92
C ASP A 163 2.65 -14.03 -5.17
N ASN A 164 3.77 -14.71 -4.84
CA ASN A 164 3.76 -15.99 -4.14
C ASN A 164 4.29 -15.90 -2.70
N ALA A 165 4.17 -14.75 -2.05
CA ALA A 165 4.58 -14.60 -0.66
C ALA A 165 3.67 -15.41 0.27
N ASN A 166 4.26 -16.32 1.06
CA ASN A 166 3.52 -17.20 1.96
C ASN A 166 4.37 -17.60 3.17
N ALA A 167 3.86 -17.27 4.36
CA ALA A 167 4.52 -17.58 5.63
C ALA A 167 4.75 -19.09 5.85
N THR A 168 3.82 -19.94 5.40
CA THR A 168 3.93 -21.39 5.56
C THR A 168 5.12 -21.98 4.77
N ASN A 169 5.42 -21.39 3.62
CA ASN A 169 6.52 -21.80 2.76
C ASN A 169 7.82 -21.00 3.03
N GLY A 170 7.79 -20.03 3.95
CA GLY A 170 8.92 -19.13 4.24
C GLY A 170 9.35 -18.35 3.00
N THR A 171 8.38 -17.91 2.19
CA THR A 171 8.62 -17.08 1.00
C THR A 171 8.34 -15.59 1.24
N ASP A 172 7.93 -15.22 2.44
CA ASP A 172 7.67 -13.86 2.91
C ASP A 172 8.79 -13.28 3.79
N VAL A 173 9.98 -13.89 3.76
CA VAL A 173 11.10 -13.57 4.65
C VAL A 173 11.92 -12.39 4.13
N GLY A 174 12.33 -11.50 5.05
CA GLY A 174 13.19 -10.35 4.82
C GLY A 174 12.43 -9.02 4.85
N GLU A 175 13.08 -7.98 5.43
CA GLU A 175 12.49 -6.66 5.61
C GLU A 175 12.07 -6.03 4.28
N VAL A 176 12.94 -6.07 3.25
CA VAL A 176 12.65 -5.46 1.94
C VAL A 176 11.42 -6.08 1.30
N LYS A 177 11.28 -7.41 1.34
CA LYS A 177 10.10 -8.09 0.79
C LYS A 177 8.82 -7.73 1.54
N ALA A 178 8.90 -7.68 2.88
CA ALA A 178 7.77 -7.26 3.70
C ALA A 178 7.33 -5.81 3.42
N LEU A 179 8.29 -4.91 3.19
CA LEU A 179 8.02 -3.51 2.81
C LEU A 179 7.39 -3.41 1.40
N LEU A 180 7.86 -4.21 0.44
CA LEU A 180 7.26 -4.28 -0.90
C LEU A 180 5.79 -4.75 -0.84
N LEU A 181 5.52 -5.80 -0.07
CA LEU A 181 4.15 -6.31 0.16
C LEU A 181 3.29 -5.25 0.86
N ALA A 182 3.79 -4.64 1.93
CA ALA A 182 3.03 -3.63 2.67
C ALA A 182 2.70 -2.42 1.81
N ARG A 183 3.66 -1.91 1.02
CA ARG A 183 3.48 -0.77 0.11
C ARG A 183 2.52 -1.07 -1.03
N GLY A 184 2.64 -2.27 -1.63
CA GLY A 184 1.94 -2.63 -2.85
C GLY A 184 2.60 -2.09 -4.13
N SER A 185 1.90 -2.26 -5.25
CA SER A 185 2.37 -1.89 -6.59
C SER A 185 2.03 -0.45 -6.99
N GLY A 186 1.04 0.18 -6.35
CA GLY A 186 0.56 1.52 -6.68
C GLY A 186 -0.30 2.11 -5.57
N HIS A 187 -0.89 3.27 -5.83
CA HIS A 187 -2.02 3.76 -5.07
C HIS A 187 -3.27 3.01 -5.49
N ALA A 188 -4.22 2.87 -4.59
CA ALA A 188 -5.45 2.14 -4.86
C ALA A 188 -6.68 2.99 -4.54
N ASN A 189 -7.75 2.76 -5.31
CA ASN A 189 -9.05 3.37 -5.10
C ASN A 189 -10.16 2.30 -5.21
N TYR A 190 -11.43 2.69 -5.15
CA TYR A 190 -12.56 1.75 -5.19
C TYR A 190 -12.60 0.93 -6.49
N LEU A 191 -12.04 1.42 -7.62
CA LEU A 191 -12.02 0.71 -8.91
C LEU A 191 -11.17 -0.56 -8.83
N ASP A 192 -10.09 -0.55 -8.04
CA ASP A 192 -9.23 -1.72 -7.84
C ASP A 192 -9.96 -2.84 -7.07
N MET A 193 -11.01 -2.51 -6.33
CA MET A 193 -11.84 -3.45 -5.59
C MET A 193 -13.12 -3.82 -6.35
N ALA A 194 -13.62 -2.93 -7.21
CA ALA A 194 -14.88 -3.09 -7.90
C ALA A 194 -14.91 -4.33 -8.80
N GLY A 195 -15.87 -5.20 -8.57
CA GLY A 195 -16.08 -6.40 -9.37
C GLY A 195 -15.10 -7.54 -9.12
N LEU A 196 -14.15 -7.42 -8.18
CA LEU A 196 -13.30 -8.52 -7.78
C LEU A 196 -14.12 -9.65 -7.14
N SER A 197 -13.75 -10.89 -7.44
CA SER A 197 -14.23 -12.02 -6.66
C SER A 197 -13.54 -12.05 -5.28
N ALA A 198 -14.14 -12.73 -4.29
CA ALA A 198 -13.50 -12.91 -2.98
C ALA A 198 -12.13 -13.61 -3.09
N TYR A 199 -11.96 -14.48 -4.09
CA TYR A 199 -10.68 -15.16 -4.35
C TYR A 199 -9.64 -14.18 -4.90
N ASP A 200 -9.96 -13.40 -5.95
CA ASP A 200 -9.04 -12.45 -6.57
C ASP A 200 -8.63 -11.35 -5.58
N TYR A 201 -9.58 -10.88 -4.76
CA TYR A 201 -9.29 -9.94 -3.69
C TYR A 201 -8.31 -10.54 -2.67
N SER A 202 -8.56 -11.77 -2.18
CA SER A 202 -7.73 -12.41 -1.13
C SER A 202 -6.35 -12.83 -1.62
N THR A 203 -6.15 -13.01 -2.93
CA THR A 203 -4.86 -13.36 -3.52
C THR A 203 -4.12 -12.17 -4.13
N GLY A 204 -4.79 -11.05 -4.30
CA GLY A 204 -4.26 -9.83 -4.91
C GLY A 204 -4.24 -8.65 -3.94
N LEU A 205 -5.27 -7.80 -4.01
CA LEU A 205 -5.34 -6.51 -3.32
C LEU A 205 -5.11 -6.61 -1.80
N SER A 206 -5.70 -7.62 -1.15
CA SER A 206 -5.59 -7.79 0.31
C SER A 206 -4.17 -8.13 0.80
N ASN A 207 -3.27 -8.56 -0.10
CA ASN A 207 -1.87 -8.83 0.25
C ASN A 207 -1.09 -7.55 0.54
N SER A 208 -1.53 -6.40 0.00
CA SER A 208 -0.96 -5.10 0.29
C SER A 208 -1.82 -4.34 1.30
N ILE A 209 -1.27 -4.11 2.49
CA ILE A 209 -1.98 -3.39 3.56
C ILE A 209 -2.35 -1.98 3.12
N MET A 210 -1.43 -1.28 2.46
CA MET A 210 -1.66 0.10 2.05
C MET A 210 -2.70 0.21 0.96
N MET A 211 -2.56 -0.57 -0.12
CA MET A 211 -3.55 -0.57 -1.21
C MET A 211 -4.94 -0.98 -0.73
N ASN A 212 -5.01 -2.02 0.12
CA ASN A 212 -6.30 -2.44 0.69
C ASN A 212 -6.95 -1.32 1.52
N THR A 213 -6.17 -0.68 2.39
CA THR A 213 -6.67 0.40 3.25
C THR A 213 -7.14 1.61 2.43
N GLU A 214 -6.45 1.96 1.36
CA GLU A 214 -6.81 3.03 0.42
C GLU A 214 -8.09 2.68 -0.33
N ALA A 215 -8.17 1.49 -0.92
CA ALA A 215 -9.33 1.04 -1.68
C ALA A 215 -10.60 0.95 -0.83
N GLU A 216 -10.51 0.47 0.41
CA GLU A 216 -11.65 0.43 1.34
C GLU A 216 -12.10 1.84 1.76
N LEU A 217 -11.16 2.76 2.00
CA LEU A 217 -11.48 4.16 2.31
C LEU A 217 -12.19 4.83 1.12
N ASP A 218 -11.67 4.62 -0.07
CA ASP A 218 -12.25 5.20 -1.29
C ASP A 218 -13.62 4.56 -1.61
N THR A 219 -13.80 3.27 -1.36
CA THR A 219 -15.10 2.58 -1.48
C THR A 219 -16.14 3.19 -0.54
N LEU A 220 -15.78 3.52 0.70
CA LEU A 220 -16.66 4.22 1.62
C LEU A 220 -17.03 5.62 1.09
N PHE A 221 -16.03 6.36 0.63
CA PHE A 221 -16.22 7.69 0.06
C PHE A 221 -17.14 7.65 -1.16
N HIS A 222 -16.84 6.81 -2.14
CA HIS A 222 -17.65 6.59 -3.35
C HIS A 222 -19.10 6.25 -2.99
N SER A 223 -19.30 5.33 -2.04
CA SER A 223 -20.62 4.91 -1.61
C SER A 223 -21.43 6.05 -0.98
N ILE A 224 -20.81 6.90 -0.16
CA ILE A 224 -21.45 8.06 0.45
C ILE A 224 -21.80 9.10 -0.61
N VAL A 225 -20.85 9.43 -1.48
CA VAL A 225 -21.01 10.44 -2.53
C VAL A 225 -22.11 10.04 -3.52
N THR A 226 -22.07 8.80 -4.00
CA THR A 226 -23.06 8.30 -4.95
C THR A 226 -24.46 8.20 -4.34
N ALA A 227 -24.60 7.73 -3.09
CA ALA A 227 -25.88 7.66 -2.40
C ALA A 227 -26.51 9.05 -2.21
N ILE A 228 -25.71 10.06 -1.88
CA ILE A 228 -26.17 11.45 -1.75
C ILE A 228 -26.58 12.01 -3.11
N ASN A 229 -25.71 11.87 -4.12
CA ASN A 229 -25.99 12.36 -5.46
C ASN A 229 -27.19 11.65 -6.13
N ASP A 230 -27.34 10.34 -5.96
CA ASP A 230 -28.48 9.57 -6.46
C ASP A 230 -29.80 9.97 -5.78
N THR A 231 -29.73 10.43 -4.54
CA THR A 231 -30.90 10.95 -3.82
C THR A 231 -31.28 12.35 -4.30
N LEU A 232 -30.28 13.22 -4.55
CA LEU A 232 -30.49 14.60 -5.05
C LEU A 232 -30.89 14.60 -6.53
N CYS A 233 -30.31 13.70 -7.32
CA CYS A 233 -30.43 13.60 -8.76
C CYS A 233 -30.82 12.15 -9.13
N PRO A 234 -32.09 11.77 -8.96
CA PRO A 234 -32.52 10.39 -9.12
C PRO A 234 -32.41 9.93 -10.56
N ASN A 235 -31.97 8.69 -10.75
CA ASN A 235 -31.86 8.03 -12.03
C ASN A 235 -33.00 7.03 -12.26
N THR A 236 -33.39 6.86 -13.51
CA THR A 236 -34.26 5.79 -13.98
C THR A 236 -33.70 5.24 -15.29
N THR A 237 -34.26 4.13 -15.78
CA THR A 237 -33.93 3.64 -17.14
C THR A 237 -34.87 4.21 -18.16
N TYR A 238 -34.36 4.45 -19.37
CA TYR A 238 -35.20 4.99 -20.48
C TYR A 238 -36.43 4.09 -20.77
N GLY A 239 -36.26 2.77 -20.71
CA GLY A 239 -37.33 1.80 -20.90
C GLY A 239 -38.42 1.83 -19.82
N ALA A 240 -38.09 2.24 -18.59
CA ALA A 240 -39.07 2.40 -17.51
C ALA A 240 -40.03 3.59 -17.79
N VAL A 241 -39.50 4.66 -18.38
CA VAL A 241 -40.29 5.87 -18.75
C VAL A 241 -40.95 5.73 -20.12
N ASN A 242 -40.36 4.99 -21.04
CA ASN A 242 -40.78 4.86 -22.43
C ASN A 242 -40.99 3.40 -22.85
N SER A 243 -42.11 2.81 -22.47
CA SER A 243 -42.43 1.39 -22.70
C SER A 243 -42.56 0.97 -24.20
N ASN A 244 -42.50 1.92 -25.12
CA ASN A 244 -42.69 1.67 -26.56
C ASN A 244 -41.42 1.27 -27.32
N LEU A 245 -40.22 1.23 -26.65
CA LEU A 245 -38.96 0.94 -27.32
C LEU A 245 -38.81 -0.52 -27.78
N GLY A 246 -39.60 -1.45 -27.20
CA GLY A 246 -39.73 -2.84 -27.68
C GLY A 246 -38.42 -3.60 -27.92
N GLY A 247 -37.33 -3.26 -27.18
CA GLY A 247 -35.99 -3.84 -27.36
C GLY A 247 -35.18 -3.18 -28.51
N GLY A 248 -35.67 -2.09 -29.10
CA GLY A 248 -34.93 -1.27 -30.07
C GLY A 248 -34.03 -0.21 -29.38
N SER A 249 -33.38 0.59 -30.18
CA SER A 249 -32.64 1.79 -29.76
C SER A 249 -33.12 3.02 -30.53
N ILE A 250 -33.00 4.16 -29.88
CA ILE A 250 -33.19 5.46 -30.53
C ILE A 250 -31.88 6.23 -30.51
N THR A 251 -31.73 7.19 -31.41
CA THR A 251 -30.57 8.07 -31.44
C THR A 251 -30.96 9.49 -31.14
N GLY A 252 -30.08 10.20 -30.49
CA GLY A 252 -30.19 11.62 -30.26
C GLY A 252 -28.83 12.29 -30.41
N VAL A 253 -28.80 13.62 -30.36
CA VAL A 253 -27.57 14.40 -30.52
C VAL A 253 -27.43 15.36 -29.35
N ASP A 254 -26.25 15.47 -28.81
CA ASP A 254 -25.94 16.43 -27.77
C ASP A 254 -25.53 17.80 -28.32
N ALA A 255 -25.28 18.77 -27.45
CA ALA A 255 -24.91 20.13 -27.84
C ALA A 255 -23.59 20.21 -28.61
N THR A 256 -22.73 19.20 -28.56
CA THR A 256 -21.45 19.13 -29.27
C THR A 256 -21.60 18.52 -30.67
N GLY A 257 -22.78 17.94 -30.96
CA GLY A 257 -23.07 17.21 -32.20
C GLY A 257 -22.70 15.72 -32.12
N LYS A 258 -22.31 15.19 -30.96
CA LYS A 258 -22.07 13.75 -30.77
C LYS A 258 -23.40 13.01 -30.77
N THR A 259 -23.45 11.92 -31.54
CA THR A 259 -24.60 11.04 -31.56
C THR A 259 -24.59 10.06 -30.40
N TRP A 260 -25.72 9.97 -29.71
CA TRP A 260 -25.96 9.05 -28.59
C TRP A 260 -26.92 7.96 -29.03
N THR A 261 -26.64 6.73 -28.64
CA THR A 261 -27.54 5.59 -28.83
C THR A 261 -28.19 5.28 -27.49
N ILE A 262 -29.50 5.42 -27.41
CA ILE A 262 -30.28 5.23 -26.18
C ILE A 262 -31.05 3.93 -26.31
N THR A 263 -30.81 3.02 -25.38
CA THR A 263 -31.49 1.72 -25.25
C THR A 263 -32.49 1.75 -24.10
N ALA A 264 -33.24 0.68 -23.92
CA ALA A 264 -34.14 0.56 -22.76
C ALA A 264 -33.38 0.62 -21.41
N ASP A 265 -32.14 0.11 -21.34
CA ASP A 265 -31.30 0.04 -20.12
C ASP A 265 -30.48 1.32 -19.89
N THR A 266 -30.49 2.27 -20.84
CA THR A 266 -29.74 3.53 -20.68
C THR A 266 -30.28 4.29 -19.49
N LYS A 267 -29.40 4.60 -18.53
CA LYS A 267 -29.75 5.43 -17.37
C LYS A 267 -29.95 6.88 -17.79
N ILE A 268 -31.03 7.43 -17.33
CA ILE A 268 -31.41 8.84 -17.56
C ILE A 268 -31.87 9.46 -16.25
N LEU A 269 -31.95 10.78 -16.19
CA LEU A 269 -32.58 11.49 -15.09
C LEU A 269 -34.05 11.06 -14.95
N ASP A 270 -34.50 10.75 -13.77
CA ASP A 270 -35.91 10.59 -13.43
C ASP A 270 -36.56 11.97 -13.26
N GLU A 271 -36.91 12.60 -14.38
CA GLU A 271 -37.45 13.94 -14.37
C GLU A 271 -38.76 14.04 -13.56
N ALA A 272 -39.54 12.96 -13.50
CA ALA A 272 -40.82 12.96 -12.78
C ALA A 272 -40.66 13.06 -11.26
N ASN A 273 -39.58 12.52 -10.75
CA ASN A 273 -39.25 12.48 -9.29
C ASN A 273 -38.12 13.43 -8.88
N ALA A 274 -37.51 14.10 -9.87
CA ALA A 274 -36.40 15.03 -9.59
C ALA A 274 -36.91 16.33 -8.96
N SER A 275 -36.29 16.68 -7.82
CA SER A 275 -36.39 18.02 -7.20
C SER A 275 -35.39 18.97 -7.83
N VAL A 276 -35.64 20.26 -7.76
CA VAL A 276 -34.79 21.30 -8.37
C VAL A 276 -34.37 22.34 -7.33
N GLY A 277 -33.32 23.09 -7.63
CA GLY A 277 -32.82 24.19 -6.85
C GLY A 277 -33.65 25.47 -7.00
N SER A 278 -33.12 26.61 -6.56
CA SER A 278 -33.77 27.93 -6.68
C SER A 278 -34.02 28.33 -8.10
N ASP A 279 -33.18 27.93 -9.05
CA ASP A 279 -33.27 28.14 -10.48
C ASP A 279 -34.50 27.47 -11.11
N GLY A 280 -34.95 26.33 -10.57
CA GLY A 280 -36.06 25.54 -11.10
C GLY A 280 -35.70 24.80 -12.38
N GLU A 281 -34.43 24.63 -12.70
CA GLU A 281 -33.98 24.02 -13.95
C GLU A 281 -33.63 22.53 -13.79
N LEU A 282 -33.61 21.80 -14.90
CA LEU A 282 -33.17 20.43 -15.04
C LEU A 282 -31.92 20.37 -15.92
N PRO A 283 -30.97 19.47 -15.65
CA PRO A 283 -30.96 18.51 -14.53
C PRO A 283 -30.68 19.20 -13.20
N PRO A 284 -31.11 18.61 -12.07
CA PRO A 284 -30.77 19.17 -10.76
C PRO A 284 -29.27 19.13 -10.52
N HIS A 285 -28.77 20.07 -9.71
CA HIS A 285 -27.35 20.11 -9.35
C HIS A 285 -27.01 19.01 -8.33
N GLU A 286 -26.03 18.17 -8.65
CA GLU A 286 -25.44 17.23 -7.71
C GLU A 286 -24.60 17.96 -6.67
N LEU A 287 -24.46 17.41 -5.46
CA LEU A 287 -23.65 18.02 -4.41
C LEU A 287 -22.16 17.82 -4.64
N PHE A 288 -21.76 16.64 -5.10
CA PHE A 288 -20.39 16.26 -5.39
C PHE A 288 -20.25 16.05 -6.90
N SER A 289 -19.28 16.71 -7.51
CA SER A 289 -19.04 16.63 -8.97
C SER A 289 -17.72 15.93 -9.26
N ARG A 290 -17.69 15.18 -10.35
CA ARG A 290 -16.49 14.62 -10.94
C ARG A 290 -15.75 15.70 -11.72
N ILE A 291 -14.40 15.61 -11.74
CA ILE A 291 -13.57 16.61 -12.42
C ILE A 291 -13.69 16.46 -13.94
N GLY A 292 -13.76 15.23 -14.45
CA GLY A 292 -13.67 14.94 -15.90
C GLY A 292 -14.97 15.01 -16.67
N CYS A 293 -16.13 14.95 -16.01
CA CYS A 293 -17.42 15.01 -16.73
C CYS A 293 -18.58 15.47 -15.83
N ASP A 294 -19.57 16.08 -16.46
CA ASP A 294 -20.85 16.37 -15.82
C ASP A 294 -21.64 15.09 -15.53
N ARG A 295 -22.51 15.11 -14.52
CA ARG A 295 -23.34 13.96 -14.20
C ARG A 295 -24.28 13.56 -15.34
N TYR A 296 -24.85 14.53 -16.06
CA TYR A 296 -25.78 14.30 -17.17
C TYR A 296 -25.37 15.02 -18.43
N THR A 297 -25.60 14.35 -19.57
CA THR A 297 -25.52 14.97 -20.87
C THR A 297 -26.92 15.17 -21.41
N LYS A 298 -27.29 16.41 -21.81
CA LYS A 298 -28.55 16.73 -22.46
C LYS A 298 -28.50 16.26 -23.89
N VAL A 299 -29.39 15.34 -24.26
CA VAL A 299 -29.48 14.75 -25.59
C VAL A 299 -30.86 15.09 -26.22
N SER A 300 -30.84 15.68 -27.41
CA SER A 300 -32.03 15.99 -28.19
C SER A 300 -32.36 14.81 -29.08
N LEU A 301 -33.60 14.31 -28.98
CA LEU A 301 -34.09 13.18 -29.78
C LEU A 301 -34.68 13.66 -31.12
N ALA A 302 -34.85 12.73 -32.07
CA ALA A 302 -35.34 13.03 -33.40
C ALA A 302 -36.81 13.54 -33.43
N ASP A 303 -37.58 13.24 -32.37
CA ASP A 303 -38.97 13.73 -32.20
C ASP A 303 -39.06 15.14 -31.59
N GLY A 304 -37.89 15.74 -31.27
CA GLY A 304 -37.78 17.06 -30.66
C GLY A 304 -37.84 17.06 -29.11
N SER A 305 -38.04 15.90 -28.48
CA SER A 305 -37.94 15.77 -27.05
C SER A 305 -36.48 15.77 -26.60
N THR A 306 -36.23 16.00 -25.32
CA THR A 306 -34.89 15.95 -24.72
C THR A 306 -34.87 14.95 -23.57
N VAL A 307 -33.73 14.29 -23.40
CA VAL A 307 -33.45 13.43 -22.25
C VAL A 307 -32.09 13.80 -21.65
N TYR A 308 -31.95 13.63 -20.36
CA TYR A 308 -30.69 13.84 -19.65
C TYR A 308 -30.06 12.46 -19.39
N VAL A 309 -29.10 12.07 -20.23
CA VAL A 309 -28.42 10.78 -20.15
C VAL A 309 -27.38 10.86 -19.05
N TYR A 310 -27.43 9.90 -18.11
CA TYR A 310 -26.43 9.77 -17.07
C TYR A 310 -25.08 9.35 -17.69
N ASN A 311 -24.02 10.07 -17.39
CA ASN A 311 -22.68 9.73 -17.79
C ASN A 311 -22.13 8.69 -16.80
N GLU A 312 -22.09 7.42 -17.23
CA GLU A 312 -21.54 6.32 -16.42
C GLU A 312 -20.07 6.59 -16.10
N GLU A 313 -19.63 6.07 -14.97
CA GLU A 313 -18.22 6.08 -14.58
C GLU A 313 -17.42 5.17 -15.52
N ASP A 314 -16.31 5.66 -16.07
CA ASP A 314 -15.42 4.89 -16.94
C ASP A 314 -14.14 4.53 -16.18
N PRO A 315 -13.94 3.26 -15.78
CA PRO A 315 -12.74 2.85 -15.06
C PRO A 315 -11.43 3.09 -15.81
N SER A 316 -11.48 3.34 -17.12
CA SER A 316 -10.30 3.68 -17.91
C SER A 316 -9.91 5.17 -17.84
N ASP A 317 -10.81 6.01 -17.31
CA ASP A 317 -10.60 7.44 -17.08
C ASP A 317 -11.11 7.83 -15.69
N GLU A 318 -10.23 7.73 -14.70
CA GLU A 318 -10.55 7.96 -13.28
C GLU A 318 -11.19 9.33 -13.04
N SER A 319 -10.86 10.34 -13.86
CA SER A 319 -11.45 11.67 -13.75
C SER A 319 -12.98 11.68 -13.93
N THR A 320 -13.53 10.63 -14.54
CA THR A 320 -14.98 10.42 -14.71
C THR A 320 -15.62 9.66 -13.55
N CYS A 321 -14.84 9.28 -12.54
CA CYS A 321 -15.26 8.47 -11.42
C CYS A 321 -15.34 9.30 -10.12
N TYR A 322 -16.18 8.88 -9.17
CA TYR A 322 -16.26 9.52 -7.85
C TYR A 322 -15.21 8.96 -6.88
N THR A 323 -13.91 9.09 -7.24
CA THR A 323 -12.79 8.80 -6.34
C THR A 323 -12.54 9.95 -5.37
N ILE A 324 -11.75 9.73 -4.31
CA ILE A 324 -11.35 10.80 -3.38
C ILE A 324 -10.55 11.89 -4.11
N GLU A 325 -9.79 11.53 -5.14
CA GLU A 325 -8.92 12.45 -5.88
C GLU A 325 -9.68 13.27 -6.91
N ASP A 326 -10.65 12.67 -7.59
CA ASP A 326 -11.36 13.27 -8.73
C ASP A 326 -12.74 13.81 -8.38
N THR A 327 -13.09 13.84 -7.09
CA THR A 327 -14.37 14.39 -6.62
C THR A 327 -14.16 15.73 -5.91
N VAL A 328 -14.94 16.70 -6.33
CA VAL A 328 -14.99 18.03 -5.72
C VAL A 328 -16.42 18.39 -5.31
N ILE A 329 -16.57 19.38 -4.43
CA ILE A 329 -17.91 19.98 -4.24
C ILE A 329 -18.28 20.70 -5.51
N ASN A 330 -19.53 20.53 -5.94
CA ASN A 330 -20.04 21.18 -7.14
C ASN A 330 -19.79 22.70 -7.10
N PRO A 331 -19.03 23.26 -8.06
CA PRO A 331 -18.70 24.68 -8.09
C PRO A 331 -19.94 25.58 -8.10
N ASP A 332 -21.00 25.19 -8.81
CA ASP A 332 -22.24 25.96 -8.87
C ASP A 332 -22.88 26.09 -7.49
N ILE A 333 -22.87 25.01 -6.69
CA ILE A 333 -23.40 25.02 -5.32
C ILE A 333 -22.48 25.83 -4.39
N ILE A 334 -21.17 25.86 -4.62
CA ILE A 334 -20.24 26.70 -3.86
C ILE A 334 -20.61 28.17 -4.08
N ASP A 335 -20.89 28.55 -5.33
CA ASP A 335 -21.24 29.92 -5.67
C ASP A 335 -22.65 30.26 -5.18
N GLU A 336 -23.62 29.41 -5.41
CA GLU A 336 -25.00 29.60 -4.99
C GLU A 336 -25.58 28.36 -4.28
N LYS A 337 -25.64 28.38 -2.93
CA LYS A 337 -26.09 27.27 -2.09
C LYS A 337 -27.56 26.90 -2.30
N SER A 338 -28.36 27.83 -2.77
CA SER A 338 -29.79 27.61 -3.09
C SER A 338 -30.01 26.73 -4.32
N LEU A 339 -28.97 26.40 -5.07
CA LEU A 339 -29.01 25.41 -6.16
C LEU A 339 -29.09 23.97 -5.67
N ILE A 340 -28.78 23.69 -4.40
CA ILE A 340 -29.07 22.37 -3.81
C ILE A 340 -30.58 22.08 -4.03
N PRO A 341 -30.94 20.91 -4.61
CA PRO A 341 -32.33 20.57 -4.83
C PRO A 341 -33.14 20.57 -3.53
N TYR A 342 -34.27 21.28 -3.48
CA TYR A 342 -35.11 21.38 -2.28
C TYR A 342 -36.60 21.52 -2.57
N LYS A 343 -36.96 21.77 -3.81
CA LYS A 343 -38.37 21.97 -4.22
C LYS A 343 -38.71 21.08 -5.40
N LYS A 344 -39.95 20.69 -5.49
CA LYS A 344 -40.52 20.03 -6.68
C LYS A 344 -40.58 21.00 -7.84
N GLN A 345 -40.65 20.48 -9.06
CA GLN A 345 -40.86 21.33 -10.28
C GLN A 345 -42.15 22.14 -10.22
N THR A 346 -43.13 21.73 -9.38
CA THR A 346 -44.32 22.53 -9.10
C THR A 346 -44.08 23.76 -8.24
N GLY A 347 -42.90 23.90 -7.65
CA GLY A 347 -42.52 24.99 -6.74
C GLY A 347 -42.80 24.70 -5.27
N GLU A 348 -43.39 23.55 -4.91
CA GLU A 348 -43.61 23.15 -3.54
C GLU A 348 -42.29 22.62 -2.91
N ILE A 349 -42.08 22.89 -1.62
CA ILE A 349 -40.90 22.36 -0.88
C ILE A 349 -41.00 20.83 -0.81
N ASP A 350 -39.91 20.15 -1.13
CA ASP A 350 -39.84 18.71 -1.10
C ASP A 350 -39.22 18.20 0.24
N TYR A 351 -40.05 18.06 1.24
CA TYR A 351 -39.66 17.44 2.51
C TYR A 351 -39.30 15.95 2.39
N THR A 352 -39.77 15.26 1.31
CA THR A 352 -39.48 13.84 1.07
C THR A 352 -38.00 13.67 0.72
N LEU A 353 -37.44 14.61 -0.06
CA LEU A 353 -36.03 14.59 -0.40
C LEU A 353 -35.12 14.69 0.84
N GLY A 354 -35.43 15.64 1.75
CA GLY A 354 -34.69 15.75 3.01
C GLY A 354 -34.76 14.48 3.86
N ALA A 355 -35.95 13.88 4.00
CA ALA A 355 -36.13 12.61 4.72
C ALA A 355 -35.38 11.43 4.06
N ASN A 356 -35.29 11.41 2.72
CA ASN A 356 -34.52 10.41 2.00
C ASN A 356 -33.01 10.57 2.26
N LEU A 357 -32.47 11.81 2.23
CA LEU A 357 -31.07 12.10 2.55
C LEU A 357 -30.69 11.70 3.99
N GLU A 358 -31.61 11.80 4.94
CA GLU A 358 -31.41 11.31 6.29
C GLU A 358 -31.37 9.78 6.32
N ARG A 359 -32.31 9.12 5.61
CA ARG A 359 -32.48 7.66 5.63
C ARG A 359 -31.33 6.88 4.99
N ILE A 360 -30.54 7.45 4.06
CA ILE A 360 -29.41 6.73 3.45
C ILE A 360 -28.40 6.26 4.49
N TRP A 361 -28.30 6.94 5.63
CA TRP A 361 -27.36 6.59 6.71
C TRP A 361 -27.78 5.35 7.52
N ASP A 362 -29.04 4.97 7.45
CA ASP A 362 -29.59 3.79 8.13
C ASP A 362 -29.70 2.58 7.20
N GLN A 363 -29.29 2.71 5.92
CA GLN A 363 -29.34 1.62 4.95
C GLN A 363 -28.14 0.68 5.14
N GLU A 364 -28.41 -0.61 5.29
CA GLU A 364 -27.42 -1.69 5.39
C GLU A 364 -27.18 -2.28 3.99
N ASN A 365 -26.53 -1.53 3.09
CA ASN A 365 -26.32 -1.92 1.70
C ASN A 365 -24.84 -2.06 1.31
N TYR A 366 -23.92 -1.79 2.22
CA TYR A 366 -22.50 -1.62 1.90
C TYR A 366 -21.68 -2.77 2.47
N LEU A 367 -20.76 -3.29 1.66
CA LEU A 367 -19.78 -4.30 2.06
C LEU A 367 -18.42 -3.65 2.14
N LEU A 368 -17.63 -3.97 3.17
CA LEU A 368 -16.30 -3.43 3.36
C LEU A 368 -15.38 -3.84 2.22
N ASN A 369 -15.38 -5.12 1.89
CA ASN A 369 -14.60 -5.70 0.82
C ASN A 369 -15.29 -6.95 0.24
N PRO A 370 -14.81 -7.54 -0.86
CA PRO A 370 -15.42 -8.70 -1.52
C PRO A 370 -15.53 -9.97 -0.68
N THR A 371 -14.81 -10.07 0.44
CA THR A 371 -14.91 -11.24 1.35
C THR A 371 -15.97 -11.04 2.43
N ASP A 372 -16.43 -9.81 2.65
CA ASP A 372 -17.50 -9.53 3.61
C ASP A 372 -18.84 -10.01 3.05
N THR A 373 -19.60 -10.70 3.88
CA THR A 373 -20.91 -11.27 3.53
C THR A 373 -22.08 -10.56 4.21
N THR A 374 -21.78 -9.64 5.12
CA THR A 374 -22.78 -8.95 5.93
C THR A 374 -22.80 -7.47 5.59
N PRO A 375 -23.82 -7.02 4.84
CA PRO A 375 -23.99 -5.60 4.55
C PRO A 375 -24.10 -4.77 5.82
N CYS A 376 -23.65 -3.54 5.78
CA CYS A 376 -23.62 -2.64 6.93
C CYS A 376 -23.99 -1.20 6.52
N THR A 377 -24.20 -0.35 7.53
CA THR A 377 -24.38 1.10 7.35
C THR A 377 -23.04 1.78 7.10
N PHE A 378 -23.05 3.04 6.63
CA PHE A 378 -21.81 3.84 6.51
C PHE A 378 -21.03 3.96 7.82
N THR A 379 -21.73 4.08 8.93
CA THR A 379 -21.10 4.16 10.26
C THR A 379 -20.43 2.86 10.63
N ASP A 380 -21.10 1.73 10.40
CA ASP A 380 -20.56 0.40 10.69
C ASP A 380 -19.41 0.06 9.72
N PHE A 381 -19.50 0.48 8.46
CA PHE A 381 -18.41 0.35 7.49
C PHE A 381 -17.15 1.04 8.02
N TYR A 382 -17.26 2.29 8.46
CA TYR A 382 -16.13 3.03 9.02
C TYR A 382 -15.56 2.35 10.27
N ILE A 383 -16.41 1.83 11.14
CA ILE A 383 -15.98 1.10 12.35
C ILE A 383 -15.27 -0.20 11.96
N LYS A 384 -15.81 -0.96 10.98
CA LYS A 384 -15.18 -2.18 10.46
C LYS A 384 -13.81 -1.87 9.87
N TRP A 385 -13.72 -0.84 9.02
CA TRP A 385 -12.47 -0.41 8.39
C TRP A 385 -11.39 -0.08 9.42
N ILE A 386 -11.68 0.76 10.42
CA ILE A 386 -10.72 1.05 11.51
C ILE A 386 -10.39 -0.22 12.31
N GLY A 387 -11.38 -1.07 12.55
CA GLY A 387 -11.21 -2.33 13.27
C GLY A 387 -10.29 -3.29 12.51
N GLU A 388 -10.40 -3.37 11.18
CA GLU A 388 -9.54 -4.20 10.34
C GLU A 388 -8.09 -3.69 10.37
N VAL A 389 -7.89 -2.40 10.11
CA VAL A 389 -6.55 -1.77 10.17
C VAL A 389 -5.92 -1.96 11.57
N GLY A 390 -6.70 -1.76 12.63
CA GLY A 390 -6.23 -1.97 14.01
C GLY A 390 -5.89 -3.43 14.32
N THR A 391 -6.69 -4.37 13.82
CA THR A 391 -6.47 -5.81 14.01
C THR A 391 -5.22 -6.27 13.28
N VAL A 392 -5.07 -5.88 12.02
CA VAL A 392 -3.88 -6.18 11.20
C VAL A 392 -2.63 -5.64 11.90
N GLY A 393 -2.64 -4.38 12.34
CA GLY A 393 -1.54 -3.79 13.08
C GLY A 393 -1.20 -4.54 14.37
N SER A 394 -2.22 -4.98 15.14
CA SER A 394 -2.03 -5.76 16.37
C SER A 394 -1.45 -7.15 16.09
N VAL A 395 -1.93 -7.83 15.04
CA VAL A 395 -1.41 -9.16 14.63
C VAL A 395 0.05 -9.06 14.24
N TYR A 396 0.43 -8.08 13.42
CA TYR A 396 1.82 -7.89 13.03
C TYR A 396 2.72 -7.54 14.22
N SER A 397 2.27 -6.66 15.13
CA SER A 397 3.03 -6.34 16.36
C SER A 397 3.26 -7.56 17.21
N THR A 398 2.20 -8.34 17.48
CA THR A 398 2.30 -9.57 18.30
C THR A 398 3.20 -10.63 17.65
N THR A 399 3.11 -10.77 16.33
CA THR A 399 3.95 -11.69 15.57
C THR A 399 5.41 -11.27 15.61
N SER A 400 5.69 -9.97 15.43
CA SER A 400 7.02 -9.39 15.54
C SER A 400 7.64 -9.65 16.92
N ASP A 401 6.89 -9.39 18.01
CA ASP A 401 7.35 -9.64 19.38
C ASP A 401 7.67 -11.13 19.61
N SER A 402 6.83 -12.03 19.08
CA SER A 402 7.03 -13.48 19.18
C SER A 402 8.28 -13.95 18.41
N LEU A 403 8.47 -13.43 17.18
CA LEU A 403 9.65 -13.74 16.37
C LEU A 403 10.93 -13.18 16.99
N GLN A 404 10.89 -11.96 17.56
CA GLN A 404 12.01 -11.39 18.30
C GLN A 404 12.38 -12.26 19.49
N GLY A 405 11.42 -12.71 20.30
CA GLY A 405 11.68 -13.63 21.40
C GLY A 405 12.29 -14.97 20.97
N THR A 406 11.91 -15.45 19.78
CA THR A 406 12.51 -16.64 19.17
C THR A 406 13.95 -16.38 18.73
N ALA A 407 14.21 -15.26 18.07
CA ALA A 407 15.54 -14.83 17.66
C ALA A 407 16.48 -14.66 18.88
N ASP A 408 16.01 -14.01 19.95
CA ASP A 408 16.76 -13.86 21.19
C ASP A 408 17.09 -15.22 21.84
N THR A 409 16.17 -16.17 21.77
CA THR A 409 16.39 -17.54 22.27
C THR A 409 17.46 -18.26 21.45
N ILE A 410 17.43 -18.14 20.12
CA ILE A 410 18.43 -18.72 19.22
C ILE A 410 19.80 -18.08 19.47
N ASP A 411 19.85 -16.76 19.61
CA ASP A 411 21.11 -16.05 19.87
C ASP A 411 21.69 -16.45 21.24
N ASN A 412 20.89 -16.54 22.30
CA ASN A 412 21.29 -17.07 23.57
C ASN A 412 21.84 -18.51 23.48
N ASN A 413 21.21 -19.39 22.71
CA ASN A 413 21.70 -20.75 22.46
C ASN A 413 23.02 -20.73 21.68
N ARG A 414 23.16 -19.87 20.69
CA ARG A 414 24.41 -19.66 19.95
C ARG A 414 25.51 -19.20 20.89
N GLN A 415 25.26 -18.21 21.76
CA GLN A 415 26.22 -17.71 22.73
C GLN A 415 26.62 -18.78 23.77
N MET A 416 25.73 -19.68 24.18
CA MET A 416 26.07 -20.79 25.05
C MET A 416 27.03 -21.82 24.41
N VAL A 417 27.00 -21.94 23.06
CA VAL A 417 27.85 -22.88 22.32
C VAL A 417 29.17 -22.25 21.88
N VAL A 418 29.14 -20.99 21.43
CA VAL A 418 30.27 -20.28 20.80
C VAL A 418 30.83 -19.18 21.70
N GLY A 419 30.07 -18.75 22.71
CA GLY A 419 30.44 -17.66 23.60
C GLY A 419 31.60 -18.04 24.48
N VAL A 420 32.57 -17.16 24.59
CA VAL A 420 33.76 -17.32 25.41
C VAL A 420 33.52 -16.67 26.76
N SER A 421 33.64 -17.46 27.86
CA SER A 421 33.57 -16.92 29.19
C SER A 421 34.79 -16.04 29.47
N SER A 422 34.58 -14.74 29.68
CA SER A 422 35.67 -13.80 30.04
C SER A 422 36.46 -14.26 31.24
N ASP A 423 35.85 -14.96 32.22
CA ASP A 423 36.51 -15.50 33.40
C ASP A 423 37.39 -16.71 33.03
N GLU A 424 36.94 -17.57 32.11
CA GLU A 424 37.73 -18.69 31.61
C GLU A 424 38.93 -18.20 30.80
N GLU A 425 38.75 -17.24 29.91
CA GLU A 425 39.83 -16.67 29.12
C GLU A 425 40.84 -15.89 29.98
N LEU A 426 40.36 -15.14 30.97
CA LEU A 426 41.23 -14.48 31.92
C LEU A 426 42.06 -15.51 32.71
N THR A 427 41.47 -16.61 33.14
CA THR A 427 42.15 -17.72 33.81
C THR A 427 43.17 -18.37 32.89
N ASN A 428 42.84 -18.64 31.64
CA ASN A 428 43.74 -19.16 30.63
C ASN A 428 44.89 -18.18 30.34
N MET A 429 44.60 -16.90 30.21
CA MET A 429 45.61 -15.85 30.02
C MET A 429 46.62 -15.80 31.18
N ILE A 430 46.14 -15.84 32.42
CA ILE A 430 47.00 -15.90 33.63
C ILE A 430 47.87 -17.17 33.62
N ARG A 431 47.29 -18.30 33.23
CA ARG A 431 47.98 -19.59 33.11
C ARG A 431 49.09 -19.55 32.06
N TYR A 432 48.78 -19.03 30.85
CA TYR A 432 49.78 -18.88 29.79
C TYR A 432 50.85 -17.86 30.13
N GLN A 433 50.50 -16.73 30.76
CA GLN A 433 51.47 -15.75 31.25
C GLN A 433 52.40 -16.35 32.32
N SER A 434 51.88 -17.18 33.21
CA SER A 434 52.69 -17.89 34.21
C SER A 434 53.64 -18.92 33.56
N ALA A 435 53.14 -19.67 32.55
CA ALA A 435 53.94 -20.61 31.76
C ALA A 435 55.06 -19.89 30.97
N TYR A 436 54.76 -18.76 30.35
CA TYR A 436 55.73 -17.92 29.64
C TYR A 436 56.83 -17.43 30.59
N ASN A 437 56.46 -16.91 31.78
CA ASN A 437 57.43 -16.47 32.81
C ASN A 437 58.31 -17.61 33.33
N ALA A 438 57.75 -18.81 33.51
CA ALA A 438 58.49 -19.98 33.89
C ALA A 438 59.49 -20.41 32.80
N SER A 439 59.07 -20.45 31.55
CA SER A 439 59.91 -20.76 30.40
C SER A 439 61.05 -19.75 30.22
N SER A 440 60.78 -18.45 30.40
CA SER A 440 61.75 -17.38 30.30
C SER A 440 62.80 -17.51 31.38
N ARG A 441 62.40 -17.85 32.64
CA ARG A 441 63.37 -18.14 33.76
C ARG A 441 64.21 -19.37 33.46
N TYR A 442 63.60 -20.44 32.89
CA TYR A 442 64.34 -21.64 32.52
C TYR A 442 65.42 -21.35 31.46
N ILE A 443 65.04 -20.59 30.39
CA ILE A 443 66.02 -20.17 29.38
C ILE A 443 67.16 -19.33 29.97
N ASN A 444 66.88 -18.42 30.90
CA ASN A 444 67.92 -17.63 31.58
C ASN A 444 68.85 -18.50 32.39
N VAL A 445 68.30 -19.51 33.07
CA VAL A 445 69.17 -20.48 33.84
C VAL A 445 70.07 -21.30 32.94
N VAL A 446 69.51 -21.80 31.82
CA VAL A 446 70.24 -22.53 30.76
C VAL A 446 71.37 -21.65 30.18
N SER A 447 71.00 -20.39 29.79
CA SER A 447 71.99 -19.41 29.28
C SER A 447 73.13 -19.18 30.27
N THR A 448 72.82 -18.98 31.58
CA THR A 448 73.80 -18.80 32.63
C THR A 448 74.71 -20.02 32.81
N MET A 449 74.14 -21.25 32.71
CA MET A 449 74.93 -22.50 32.73
C MET A 449 75.86 -22.64 31.54
N ILE A 450 75.41 -22.27 30.35
CA ILE A 450 76.23 -22.26 29.12
C ILE A 450 77.39 -21.27 29.27
N ASP A 451 77.10 -20.04 29.73
CA ASP A 451 78.10 -19.02 29.97
C ASP A 451 79.18 -19.48 31.02
N TYR A 452 78.72 -20.17 32.06
CA TYR A 452 79.64 -20.73 33.06
C TYR A 452 80.52 -21.83 32.47
N LEU A 453 79.95 -22.72 31.63
CA LEU A 453 80.71 -23.76 30.92
C LEU A 453 81.77 -23.15 29.96
N LEU A 454 81.36 -22.14 29.18
CA LEU A 454 82.25 -21.46 28.24
C LEU A 454 83.39 -20.71 28.91
N ASN A 455 83.18 -20.16 30.11
CA ASN A 455 84.19 -19.47 30.90
C ASN A 455 85.08 -20.42 31.73
N SER A 456 84.71 -21.70 31.88
CA SER A 456 85.43 -22.71 32.60
C SER A 456 86.29 -23.61 31.71
N LEU A 457 86.16 -23.52 30.40
CA LEU A 457 87.05 -24.12 29.38
C LEU A 457 88.12 -23.15 28.98
#